data_4015232e4662c476bd288521e8b61c3a
#
_entry.id   4015232e4662c476bd288521e8b61c3a
#
_cell.length_a   1.000
_cell.length_b   1.000
_cell.length_c   1.000
_cell.angle_alpha   90.00
_cell.angle_beta   90.00
_cell.angle_gamma   90.00
#
_symmetry.space_group_name_H-M   'P 1'
#
loop_
_entity.id
_entity.type
_entity.pdbx_description
1 polymer ?
#
loop_
_entity_poly.entity_id
_entity_poly.type
_entity_poly.pdbx_seq_one_letter_code
_entity_poly.pdbx_strand_id
1 'polypeptide(L)'
;MRKTRTSATLLASSLLTAFVFTVGSLAIAAQGNGRALSSGTSSAWSLYRSGSSKTAAASPFVHSAPRPVKPFPIILNKAVERYVNAYLSQPTTLEAAFRRSRPFLPRMVEILENHGVPSDFVYLAFAESLFTKRGLGPWQFDRSTARRFGLHINRWVDERRDPILSTKAAAEYLARLHDEADKDWRVAVIVWNLGPGALDRYWILEGNANYRKFVDRLPERTRQLLQRFMAVAFIAHNAPAYGIRVNYSDSVGYRSMRVRGGTSFLEIARKYHTTVSELRNLNPAIIKDRVPPYARAYPVRLPIAKHRAPEQRADAGPSQTPSPEF
;
A
#
# COMPACT_ATOMS: atom_id res chain seq x y z
N MET A 1 50.21 -35.63 -16.62
CA MET A 1 48.97 -35.66 -15.81
C MET A 1 48.66 -34.24 -15.28
N ARG A 2 47.81 -33.48 -15.94
CA ARG A 2 47.36 -32.15 -15.54
C ARG A 2 45.86 -32.25 -15.30
N LYS A 3 45.41 -32.06 -14.07
CA LYS A 3 44.02 -32.00 -13.68
C LYS A 3 43.50 -30.56 -13.89
N THR A 4 42.61 -30.39 -14.81
CA THR A 4 41.83 -29.15 -15.02
C THR A 4 40.70 -29.08 -14.02
N ARG A 5 40.69 -28.04 -13.16
CA ARG A 5 39.56 -27.69 -12.29
C ARG A 5 38.57 -26.81 -13.09
N THR A 6 37.41 -27.33 -13.29
CA THR A 6 36.28 -26.59 -13.87
C THR A 6 35.60 -25.81 -12.74
N SER A 7 35.62 -24.48 -12.83
CA SER A 7 34.87 -23.60 -11.94
C SER A 7 33.41 -23.56 -12.38
N ALA A 8 32.49 -24.06 -11.57
CA ALA A 8 31.07 -23.93 -11.77
C ALA A 8 30.60 -22.57 -11.21
N THR A 9 30.25 -21.67 -12.11
CA THR A 9 29.61 -20.39 -11.77
C THR A 9 28.12 -20.65 -11.53
N LEU A 10 27.68 -20.56 -10.27
CA LEU A 10 26.29 -20.63 -9.88
C LEU A 10 25.60 -19.31 -10.25
N LEU A 11 24.89 -19.30 -11.36
CA LEU A 11 23.87 -18.30 -11.70
C LEU A 11 22.62 -18.59 -10.87
N ALA A 12 22.38 -17.76 -9.87
CA ALA A 12 21.12 -17.73 -9.13
C ALA A 12 20.02 -17.15 -10.01
N SER A 13 19.31 -18.01 -10.73
CA SER A 13 18.07 -17.68 -11.43
C SER A 13 16.96 -17.49 -10.41
N SER A 14 16.47 -16.27 -10.27
CA SER A 14 15.20 -15.96 -9.60
C SER A 14 14.05 -16.55 -10.42
N LEU A 15 13.58 -17.71 -10.00
CA LEU A 15 12.35 -18.34 -10.48
C LEU A 15 11.15 -17.48 -10.04
N LEU A 16 10.72 -16.60 -10.92
CA LEU A 16 9.39 -16.01 -10.87
C LEU A 16 8.45 -17.03 -11.50
N THR A 17 7.74 -17.79 -10.67
CA THR A 17 6.76 -18.81 -11.08
C THR A 17 5.69 -18.14 -11.92
N ALA A 18 5.73 -18.33 -13.24
CA ALA A 18 4.65 -18.00 -14.15
C ALA A 18 3.53 -19.02 -13.95
N PHE A 19 2.46 -18.64 -13.26
CA PHE A 19 1.22 -19.42 -13.22
C PHE A 19 0.48 -19.21 -14.55
N VAL A 20 0.53 -20.20 -15.41
CA VAL A 20 -0.34 -20.31 -16.58
C VAL A 20 -1.66 -20.90 -16.09
N PHE A 21 -2.71 -20.09 -16.07
CA PHE A 21 -4.08 -20.57 -15.84
C PHE A 21 -4.75 -20.89 -17.16
N THR A 22 -5.10 -22.13 -17.36
CA THR A 22 -6.09 -22.56 -18.34
C THR A 22 -7.48 -22.07 -17.90
N VAL A 23 -8.03 -21.15 -18.63
CA VAL A 23 -9.36 -20.60 -18.39
C VAL A 23 -10.40 -21.55 -18.98
N GLY A 24 -11.12 -22.23 -18.10
CA GLY A 24 -12.41 -22.85 -18.45
C GLY A 24 -13.45 -21.76 -18.69
N SER A 25 -13.95 -21.68 -19.91
CA SER A 25 -15.00 -20.74 -20.31
C SER A 25 -16.29 -21.01 -19.57
N LEU A 26 -16.70 -20.06 -18.69
CA LEU A 26 -18.09 -19.93 -18.29
C LEU A 26 -18.64 -18.67 -18.94
N ALA A 27 -19.36 -18.83 -20.05
CA ALA A 27 -20.04 -17.75 -20.73
C ALA A 27 -21.24 -17.29 -19.89
N ILE A 28 -21.16 -16.11 -19.31
CA ILE A 28 -22.34 -15.35 -18.86
C ILE A 28 -22.57 -14.26 -19.91
N ALA A 29 -23.64 -14.43 -20.68
CA ALA A 29 -24.13 -13.44 -21.61
C ALA A 29 -24.61 -12.20 -20.82
N ALA A 30 -23.91 -11.09 -20.93
CA ALA A 30 -24.43 -9.78 -20.59
C ALA A 30 -24.42 -8.93 -21.86
N GLN A 31 -25.54 -8.92 -22.57
CA GLN A 31 -25.90 -7.84 -23.49
C GLN A 31 -26.19 -6.60 -22.63
N GLY A 32 -25.52 -5.48 -22.91
CA GLY A 32 -25.81 -4.23 -22.23
C GLY A 32 -24.88 -3.11 -22.68
N ASN A 33 -25.34 -2.40 -23.70
CA ASN A 33 -25.06 -1.00 -24.07
C ASN A 33 -23.98 -0.28 -23.23
N GLY A 34 -22.94 0.19 -23.94
CA GLY A 34 -21.96 1.16 -23.43
C GLY A 34 -22.62 2.46 -22.98
N ARG A 35 -23.02 2.52 -21.74
CA ARG A 35 -23.28 3.76 -21.02
C ARG A 35 -22.06 4.09 -20.19
N ALA A 36 -21.44 5.22 -20.51
CA ALA A 36 -20.53 5.90 -19.59
C ALA A 36 -21.31 6.10 -18.28
N LEU A 37 -20.91 5.40 -17.22
CA LEU A 37 -21.39 5.67 -15.87
C LEU A 37 -20.78 6.99 -15.44
N SER A 38 -21.52 8.08 -15.73
CA SER A 38 -21.24 9.38 -15.18
C SER A 38 -21.52 9.37 -13.69
N SER A 39 -20.50 9.73 -12.90
CA SER A 39 -20.55 10.49 -11.65
C SER A 39 -21.70 10.22 -10.70
N GLY A 40 -21.45 9.48 -9.66
CA GLY A 40 -22.34 9.35 -8.51
C GLY A 40 -21.86 8.38 -7.43
N THR A 41 -20.70 7.79 -7.60
CA THR A 41 -20.10 6.95 -6.54
C THR A 41 -19.34 7.84 -5.58
N SER A 42 -19.98 8.16 -4.44
CA SER A 42 -19.23 8.59 -3.25
C SER A 42 -18.12 7.56 -3.04
N SER A 43 -16.88 7.94 -3.31
CA SER A 43 -15.76 7.02 -3.14
C SER A 43 -15.79 6.48 -1.71
N ALA A 44 -15.36 5.24 -1.49
CA ALA A 44 -15.27 4.63 -0.14
C ALA A 44 -14.55 5.54 0.88
N TRP A 45 -13.81 6.52 0.39
CA TRP A 45 -13.13 7.58 1.13
C TRP A 45 -14.04 8.67 1.68
N SER A 46 -15.22 8.94 1.07
CA SER A 46 -16.16 9.93 1.61
C SER A 46 -16.78 9.43 2.93
N LEU A 47 -17.01 8.12 3.03
CA LEU A 47 -17.51 7.48 4.26
C LEU A 47 -16.46 7.48 5.38
N TYR A 48 -15.16 7.41 5.03
CA TYR A 48 -14.08 7.52 6.00
C TYR A 48 -13.94 8.93 6.56
N ARG A 49 -14.10 9.96 5.75
CA ARG A 49 -13.99 11.38 6.16
C ARG A 49 -15.05 11.81 7.18
N SER A 50 -16.25 11.23 7.10
CA SER A 50 -17.35 11.56 8.04
C SER A 50 -17.24 10.89 9.42
N GLY A 51 -16.43 9.84 9.57
CA GLY A 51 -16.25 9.11 10.86
C GLY A 51 -15.10 9.61 11.74
N SER A 52 -14.24 10.50 11.25
CA SER A 52 -12.97 10.86 11.94
C SER A 52 -13.00 12.20 12.70
N SER A 53 -14.15 12.82 12.88
CA SER A 53 -14.20 14.10 13.56
C SER A 53 -14.57 13.96 15.03
N LYS A 54 -13.65 13.49 15.89
CA LYS A 54 -13.53 13.92 17.29
C LYS A 54 -12.16 13.53 17.84
N THR A 55 -11.43 14.57 18.32
CA THR A 55 -10.20 14.55 19.11
C THR A 55 -8.87 14.27 18.37
N ALA A 56 -8.41 15.27 17.61
CA ALA A 56 -6.98 15.48 17.45
C ALA A 56 -6.66 16.90 17.95
N ALA A 57 -5.78 17.00 18.95
CA ALA A 57 -5.28 18.26 19.46
C ALA A 57 -4.63 19.07 18.33
N ALA A 58 -5.02 20.32 18.20
CA ALA A 58 -4.60 21.27 17.17
C ALA A 58 -3.08 21.43 17.16
N SER A 59 -2.45 21.08 16.05
CA SER A 59 -1.12 21.53 15.69
C SER A 59 -1.25 22.88 14.95
N PRO A 60 -0.43 23.90 15.22
CA PRO A 60 -0.60 25.25 14.70
C PRO A 60 -0.01 25.42 13.28
N PHE A 61 -0.14 24.43 12.40
CA PHE A 61 0.12 24.61 10.99
C PHE A 61 -1.22 24.86 10.28
N VAL A 62 -1.46 26.14 9.93
CA VAL A 62 -2.52 26.53 9.01
C VAL A 62 -2.21 25.88 7.66
N HIS A 63 -2.75 24.71 7.43
CA HIS A 63 -2.79 24.11 6.12
C HIS A 63 -3.98 24.75 5.39
N SER A 64 -3.70 25.56 4.37
CA SER A 64 -4.70 25.88 3.36
C SER A 64 -5.36 24.58 2.92
N ALA A 65 -6.70 24.54 2.87
CA ALA A 65 -7.43 23.35 2.44
C ALA A 65 -6.85 22.84 1.11
N PRO A 66 -6.51 21.56 1.02
CA PRO A 66 -5.95 21.02 -0.21
C PRO A 66 -6.93 21.27 -1.35
N ARG A 67 -6.44 21.77 -2.49
CA ARG A 67 -7.26 21.94 -3.69
C ARG A 67 -7.86 20.58 -4.06
N PRO A 68 -9.14 20.53 -4.47
CA PRO A 68 -9.74 19.26 -4.85
C PRO A 68 -8.96 18.67 -6.05
N VAL A 69 -8.33 17.54 -5.82
CA VAL A 69 -7.60 16.81 -6.87
C VAL A 69 -8.60 15.94 -7.62
N LYS A 70 -8.62 16.02 -8.95
CA LYS A 70 -9.48 15.18 -9.77
C LYS A 70 -9.10 13.70 -9.58
N PRO A 71 -10.09 12.79 -9.43
CA PRO A 71 -9.82 11.35 -9.37
C PRO A 71 -9.05 10.87 -10.61
N PHE A 72 -8.25 9.82 -10.44
CA PHE A 72 -7.61 9.17 -11.57
C PHE A 72 -8.67 8.46 -12.44
N PRO A 73 -8.64 8.61 -13.78
CA PRO A 73 -9.61 7.96 -14.65
C PRO A 73 -9.35 6.44 -14.70
N ILE A 74 -10.19 5.66 -14.01
CA ILE A 74 -10.12 4.20 -14.04
C ILE A 74 -10.87 3.71 -15.28
N ILE A 75 -10.13 3.13 -16.23
CA ILE A 75 -10.69 2.62 -17.49
C ILE A 75 -10.79 1.11 -17.39
N LEU A 76 -12.02 0.59 -17.36
CA LEU A 76 -12.28 -0.84 -17.40
C LEU A 76 -12.32 -1.30 -18.87
N ASN A 77 -11.25 -1.96 -19.30
CA ASN A 77 -11.16 -2.62 -20.60
C ASN A 77 -10.81 -4.10 -20.41
N LYS A 78 -10.87 -4.90 -21.48
CA LYS A 78 -10.60 -6.35 -21.42
C LYS A 78 -9.27 -6.71 -20.73
N ALA A 79 -8.25 -5.86 -20.86
CA ALA A 79 -6.96 -6.11 -20.22
C ALA A 79 -7.01 -5.86 -18.70
N VAL A 80 -7.72 -4.82 -18.26
CA VAL A 80 -7.95 -4.54 -16.83
C VAL A 80 -8.91 -5.57 -16.22
N GLU A 81 -9.98 -5.94 -16.94
CA GLU A 81 -10.93 -6.98 -16.50
C GLU A 81 -10.25 -8.32 -16.21
N ARG A 82 -9.24 -8.71 -16.99
CA ARG A 82 -8.45 -9.93 -16.71
C ARG A 82 -7.80 -9.87 -15.32
N TYR A 83 -7.25 -8.72 -14.93
CA TYR A 83 -6.65 -8.54 -13.60
C TYR A 83 -7.71 -8.45 -12.49
N VAL A 84 -8.86 -7.80 -12.76
CA VAL A 84 -10.00 -7.81 -11.83
C VAL A 84 -10.40 -9.26 -11.54
N ASN A 85 -10.65 -10.06 -12.57
CA ASN A 85 -11.03 -11.47 -12.43
C ASN A 85 -9.96 -12.30 -11.71
N ALA A 86 -8.67 -12.05 -12.02
CA ALA A 86 -7.56 -12.74 -11.36
C ALA A 86 -7.48 -12.41 -9.85
N TYR A 87 -7.72 -11.16 -9.46
CA TYR A 87 -7.77 -10.78 -8.04
C TYR A 87 -9.02 -11.35 -7.35
N LEU A 88 -10.17 -11.34 -8.01
CA LEU A 88 -11.42 -11.87 -7.46
C LEU A 88 -11.43 -13.41 -7.35
N SER A 89 -10.67 -14.12 -8.19
CA SER A 89 -10.50 -15.58 -8.04
C SER A 89 -9.64 -15.96 -6.82
N GLN A 90 -8.84 -15.01 -6.28
CA GLN A 90 -8.04 -15.20 -5.07
C GLN A 90 -8.22 -14.02 -4.10
N PRO A 91 -9.45 -13.78 -3.59
CA PRO A 91 -9.79 -12.58 -2.84
C PRO A 91 -8.96 -12.43 -1.54
N THR A 92 -8.58 -13.54 -0.92
CA THR A 92 -7.77 -13.57 0.30
C THR A 92 -6.42 -12.86 0.15
N THR A 93 -5.83 -12.87 -1.04
CA THR A 93 -4.57 -12.18 -1.33
C THR A 93 -4.74 -10.67 -1.23
N LEU A 94 -5.78 -10.14 -1.86
CA LEU A 94 -6.08 -8.71 -1.85
C LEU A 94 -6.59 -8.25 -0.47
N GLU A 95 -7.45 -9.03 0.18
CA GLU A 95 -7.90 -8.77 1.55
C GLU A 95 -6.73 -8.73 2.54
N ALA A 96 -5.75 -9.63 2.38
CA ALA A 96 -4.55 -9.61 3.20
C ALA A 96 -3.70 -8.36 2.95
N ALA A 97 -3.67 -7.84 1.71
CA ALA A 97 -3.01 -6.57 1.39
C ALA A 97 -3.72 -5.40 2.07
N PHE A 98 -5.05 -5.31 1.97
CA PHE A 98 -5.84 -4.29 2.66
C PHE A 98 -5.67 -4.37 4.19
N ARG A 99 -5.69 -5.57 4.78
CA ARG A 99 -5.45 -5.75 6.21
C ARG A 99 -4.06 -5.27 6.65
N ARG A 100 -3.01 -5.51 5.85
CA ARG A 100 -1.64 -5.05 6.15
C ARG A 100 -1.49 -3.53 6.03
N SER A 101 -2.13 -2.92 5.04
CA SER A 101 -2.07 -1.48 4.81
C SER A 101 -2.92 -0.67 5.77
N ARG A 102 -3.95 -1.27 6.37
CA ARG A 102 -4.99 -0.63 7.17
C ARG A 102 -4.48 0.39 8.19
N PRO A 103 -3.42 0.14 9.00
CA PRO A 103 -2.94 1.13 9.98
C PRO A 103 -2.38 2.40 9.33
N PHE A 104 -1.98 2.34 8.07
CA PHE A 104 -1.26 3.40 7.38
C PHE A 104 -2.10 4.11 6.31
N LEU A 105 -3.09 3.40 5.77
CA LEU A 105 -3.80 3.76 4.55
C LEU A 105 -4.42 5.17 4.61
N PRO A 106 -5.11 5.60 5.70
CA PRO A 106 -5.66 6.94 5.79
C PRO A 106 -4.59 8.03 5.68
N ARG A 107 -3.47 7.82 6.35
CA ARG A 107 -2.37 8.78 6.32
C ARG A 107 -1.64 8.80 4.99
N MET A 108 -1.56 7.66 4.30
CA MET A 108 -1.00 7.58 2.95
C MET A 108 -1.84 8.39 1.97
N VAL A 109 -3.16 8.26 2.03
CA VAL A 109 -4.10 9.04 1.20
C VAL A 109 -3.95 10.53 1.47
N GLU A 110 -3.97 10.94 2.73
CA GLU A 110 -3.76 12.34 3.12
C GLU A 110 -2.45 12.92 2.59
N ILE A 111 -1.36 12.14 2.63
CA ILE A 111 -0.06 12.56 2.10
C ILE A 111 -0.14 12.77 0.58
N LEU A 112 -0.75 11.86 -0.17
CA LEU A 112 -0.92 11.99 -1.61
C LEU A 112 -1.72 13.26 -1.95
N GLU A 113 -2.88 13.45 -1.32
CA GLU A 113 -3.75 14.61 -1.53
C GLU A 113 -3.03 15.93 -1.20
N ASN A 114 -2.26 15.98 -0.12
CA ASN A 114 -1.48 17.17 0.27
C ASN A 114 -0.36 17.53 -0.73
N HIS A 115 0.06 16.59 -1.58
CA HIS A 115 1.01 16.82 -2.66
C HIS A 115 0.32 17.00 -4.03
N GLY A 116 -1.01 17.13 -4.06
CA GLY A 116 -1.78 17.27 -5.30
C GLY A 116 -1.86 15.99 -6.13
N VAL A 117 -1.54 14.85 -5.55
CA VAL A 117 -1.64 13.53 -6.19
C VAL A 117 -3.01 12.94 -5.89
N PRO A 118 -3.75 12.41 -6.89
CA PRO A 118 -5.04 11.76 -6.66
C PRO A 118 -4.93 10.64 -5.61
N SER A 119 -5.91 10.55 -4.72
CA SER A 119 -5.95 9.52 -3.67
C SER A 119 -5.89 8.09 -4.22
N ASP A 120 -6.40 7.86 -5.43
CA ASP A 120 -6.34 6.57 -6.12
C ASP A 120 -4.93 6.03 -6.30
N PHE A 121 -3.91 6.90 -6.32
CA PHE A 121 -2.52 6.46 -6.42
C PHE A 121 -2.06 5.61 -5.24
N VAL A 122 -2.79 5.60 -4.12
CA VAL A 122 -2.50 4.63 -3.06
C VAL A 122 -2.59 3.18 -3.57
N TYR A 123 -3.45 2.91 -4.56
CA TYR A 123 -3.59 1.59 -5.18
C TYR A 123 -2.43 1.23 -6.12
N LEU A 124 -1.61 2.20 -6.55
CA LEU A 124 -0.35 1.92 -7.22
C LEU A 124 0.61 1.15 -6.29
N ALA A 125 0.68 1.53 -5.00
CA ALA A 125 1.45 0.78 -4.02
C ALA A 125 0.94 -0.67 -3.82
N PHE A 126 -0.37 -0.90 -3.97
CA PHE A 126 -0.90 -2.28 -3.99
C PHE A 126 -0.48 -3.03 -5.26
N ALA A 127 -0.55 -2.38 -6.43
CA ALA A 127 -0.13 -3.00 -7.68
C ALA A 127 1.37 -3.34 -7.69
N GLU A 128 2.21 -2.56 -7.00
CA GLU A 128 3.65 -2.79 -6.88
C GLU A 128 4.00 -3.94 -5.94
N SER A 129 3.34 -4.07 -4.80
CA SER A 129 3.81 -4.95 -3.73
C SER A 129 2.75 -5.79 -3.03
N LEU A 130 1.46 -5.47 -3.20
CA LEU A 130 0.38 -6.00 -2.35
C LEU A 130 0.68 -5.84 -0.84
N PHE A 131 1.45 -4.84 -0.48
CA PHE A 131 1.92 -4.62 0.90
C PHE A 131 2.57 -5.85 1.55
N THR A 132 3.25 -6.67 0.77
CA THR A 132 3.96 -7.82 1.32
C THR A 132 5.17 -7.34 2.15
N LYS A 133 5.53 -8.11 3.18
CA LYS A 133 6.70 -7.79 4.02
C LYS A 133 8.03 -8.08 3.32
N ARG A 134 7.98 -8.77 2.18
CA ARG A 134 9.15 -9.07 1.34
C ARG A 134 9.35 -7.95 0.32
N GLY A 135 10.58 -7.74 -0.10
CA GLY A 135 10.91 -6.72 -1.10
C GLY A 135 11.24 -5.35 -0.52
N LEU A 136 11.05 -4.34 -1.34
CA LEU A 136 11.53 -2.97 -1.13
C LEU A 136 10.45 -2.04 -0.53
N GLY A 137 9.42 -2.60 0.09
CA GLY A 137 8.33 -1.83 0.70
C GLY A 137 7.14 -1.58 -0.25
N PRO A 138 6.14 -0.78 0.16
CA PRO A 138 4.89 -0.62 -0.59
C PRO A 138 5.10 -0.11 -2.02
N TRP A 139 5.99 0.83 -2.21
CA TRP A 139 6.23 1.53 -3.48
C TRP A 139 7.36 0.95 -4.32
N GLN A 140 8.02 -0.11 -3.87
CA GLN A 140 9.12 -0.82 -4.56
C GLN A 140 10.26 0.09 -5.07
N PHE A 141 10.57 1.16 -4.37
CA PHE A 141 11.67 2.06 -4.73
C PHE A 141 13.00 1.32 -4.86
N ASP A 142 13.71 1.54 -5.96
CA ASP A 142 15.13 1.24 -6.03
C ASP A 142 15.94 2.11 -5.05
N ARG A 143 17.18 1.72 -4.77
CA ARG A 143 18.01 2.42 -3.76
C ARG A 143 18.38 3.84 -4.20
N SER A 144 18.60 4.08 -5.48
CA SER A 144 19.04 5.37 -6.01
C SER A 144 17.91 6.39 -5.94
N THR A 145 16.74 6.02 -6.43
CA THR A 145 15.52 6.83 -6.38
C THR A 145 15.10 7.09 -4.93
N ALA A 146 15.11 6.07 -4.07
CA ALA A 146 14.79 6.23 -2.66
C ALA A 146 15.66 7.30 -1.96
N ARG A 147 16.98 7.26 -2.19
CA ARG A 147 17.91 8.26 -1.63
C ARG A 147 17.69 9.66 -2.19
N ARG A 148 17.39 9.77 -3.49
CA ARG A 148 17.10 11.04 -4.15
C ARG A 148 15.88 11.74 -3.53
N PHE A 149 14.90 10.97 -3.07
CA PHE A 149 13.71 11.45 -2.37
C PHE A 149 13.79 11.32 -0.84
N GLY A 150 15.01 11.38 -0.29
CA GLY A 150 15.28 11.55 1.14
C GLY A 150 15.10 10.32 2.01
N LEU A 151 14.91 9.11 1.44
CA LEU A 151 14.76 7.89 2.22
C LEU A 151 16.12 7.34 2.69
N HIS A 152 16.24 7.09 3.99
CA HIS A 152 17.44 6.52 4.57
C HIS A 152 17.48 5.00 4.46
N ILE A 153 18.62 4.49 3.99
CA ILE A 153 18.85 3.05 3.83
C ILE A 153 20.24 2.72 4.37
N ASN A 154 20.28 2.01 5.48
CA ASN A 154 21.51 1.53 6.10
C ASN A 154 21.30 0.16 6.78
N ARG A 155 22.27 -0.30 7.59
CA ARG A 155 22.18 -1.61 8.28
C ARG A 155 21.11 -1.70 9.38
N TRP A 156 20.54 -0.57 9.82
CA TRP A 156 19.55 -0.50 10.91
C TRP A 156 18.17 -0.18 10.44
N VAL A 157 18.08 0.65 9.40
CA VAL A 157 16.80 1.10 8.84
C VAL A 157 16.80 0.99 7.32
N ASP A 158 15.63 0.66 6.78
CA ASP A 158 15.29 0.78 5.36
C ASP A 158 13.93 1.48 5.26
N GLU A 159 13.95 2.80 5.08
CA GLU A 159 12.75 3.63 5.08
C GLU A 159 11.85 3.40 3.87
N ARG A 160 12.30 2.69 2.83
CA ARG A 160 11.45 2.24 1.73
C ARG A 160 10.33 1.34 2.22
N ARG A 161 10.58 0.57 3.30
CA ARG A 161 9.62 -0.35 3.92
C ARG A 161 8.57 0.36 4.75
N ASP A 162 8.82 1.61 5.16
CA ASP A 162 7.86 2.39 5.94
C ASP A 162 6.77 2.96 5.05
N PRO A 163 5.48 2.59 5.22
CA PRO A 163 4.41 3.04 4.35
C PRO A 163 4.22 4.56 4.36
N ILE A 164 4.50 5.22 5.49
CA ILE A 164 4.32 6.67 5.61
C ILE A 164 5.49 7.43 4.97
N LEU A 165 6.73 7.03 5.31
CA LEU A 165 7.92 7.70 4.78
C LEU A 165 8.05 7.48 3.27
N SER A 166 7.85 6.24 2.82
CA SER A 166 7.91 5.93 1.39
C SER A 166 6.75 6.56 0.60
N THR A 167 5.57 6.78 1.21
CA THR A 167 4.50 7.52 0.53
C THR A 167 4.82 9.01 0.40
N LYS A 168 5.50 9.64 1.35
CA LYS A 168 5.97 11.01 1.18
C LYS A 168 6.91 11.14 -0.03
N ALA A 169 7.89 10.26 -0.12
CA ALA A 169 8.80 10.19 -1.26
C ALA A 169 8.05 9.90 -2.59
N ALA A 170 7.07 8.99 -2.55
CA ALA A 170 6.26 8.66 -3.72
C ALA A 170 5.40 9.83 -4.18
N ALA A 171 4.76 10.54 -3.25
CA ALA A 171 3.93 11.69 -3.55
C ALA A 171 4.73 12.82 -4.22
N GLU A 172 5.91 13.13 -3.68
CA GLU A 172 6.83 14.11 -4.26
C GLU A 172 7.29 13.69 -5.67
N TYR A 173 7.68 12.42 -5.82
CA TYR A 173 8.12 11.91 -7.12
C TYR A 173 6.97 11.89 -8.15
N LEU A 174 5.78 11.42 -7.77
CA LEU A 174 4.61 11.39 -8.65
C LEU A 174 4.16 12.79 -9.07
N ALA A 175 4.15 13.77 -8.15
CA ALA A 175 3.85 15.16 -8.48
C ALA A 175 4.83 15.71 -9.52
N ARG A 176 6.12 15.45 -9.35
CA ARG A 176 7.16 15.83 -10.33
C ARG A 176 6.95 15.14 -11.68
N LEU A 177 6.70 13.84 -11.70
CA LEU A 177 6.45 13.10 -12.94
C LEU A 177 5.20 13.60 -13.66
N HIS A 178 4.17 13.99 -12.93
CA HIS A 178 2.96 14.59 -13.48
C HIS A 178 3.26 15.95 -14.16
N ASP A 179 4.12 16.75 -13.54
CA ASP A 179 4.55 18.04 -14.12
C ASP A 179 5.38 17.83 -15.39
N GLU A 180 6.28 16.87 -15.37
CA GLU A 180 7.12 16.48 -16.52
C GLU A 180 6.29 15.82 -17.66
N ALA A 181 5.12 15.25 -17.34
CA ALA A 181 4.21 14.55 -18.26
C ALA A 181 3.05 15.41 -18.76
N ASP A 182 3.24 16.73 -18.91
CA ASP A 182 2.21 17.67 -19.35
C ASP A 182 0.87 17.54 -18.60
N LYS A 183 0.95 17.25 -17.29
CA LYS A 183 -0.21 17.06 -16.42
C LYS A 183 -1.07 15.83 -16.75
N ASP A 184 -0.51 14.83 -17.42
CA ASP A 184 -1.19 13.55 -17.66
C ASP A 184 -0.74 12.47 -16.64
N TRP A 185 -1.64 12.17 -15.70
CA TRP A 185 -1.40 11.15 -14.68
C TRP A 185 -1.15 9.74 -15.25
N ARG A 186 -1.69 9.43 -16.42
CA ARG A 186 -1.49 8.12 -17.07
C ARG A 186 -0.05 7.98 -17.53
N VAL A 187 0.50 9.06 -18.08
CA VAL A 187 1.91 9.13 -18.47
C VAL A 187 2.80 9.09 -17.23
N ALA A 188 2.45 9.82 -16.17
CA ALA A 188 3.19 9.80 -14.91
C ALA A 188 3.35 8.39 -14.33
N VAL A 189 2.29 7.54 -14.33
CA VAL A 189 2.37 6.12 -13.92
C VAL A 189 3.30 5.30 -14.80
N ILE A 190 3.29 5.57 -16.10
CA ILE A 190 4.18 4.88 -17.06
C ILE A 190 5.63 5.22 -16.75
N VAL A 191 5.93 6.50 -16.59
CA VAL A 191 7.30 6.99 -16.29
C VAL A 191 7.76 6.55 -14.89
N TRP A 192 6.86 6.47 -13.93
CA TRP A 192 7.13 5.85 -12.63
C TRP A 192 7.79 4.48 -12.77
N ASN A 193 7.25 3.63 -13.65
CA ASN A 193 7.75 2.27 -13.85
C ASN A 193 9.01 2.19 -14.74
N LEU A 194 9.11 3.05 -15.75
CA LEU A 194 10.24 3.06 -16.68
C LEU A 194 11.48 3.75 -16.10
N GLY A 195 11.28 4.61 -15.11
CA GLY A 195 12.33 5.39 -14.49
C GLY A 195 12.65 6.72 -15.20
N PRO A 196 13.54 7.55 -14.62
CA PRO A 196 13.93 8.84 -15.18
C PRO A 196 14.56 8.68 -16.56
N GLY A 197 14.29 9.65 -17.45
CA GLY A 197 14.74 9.62 -18.85
C GLY A 197 13.85 8.80 -19.80
N ALA A 198 12.78 8.19 -19.29
CA ALA A 198 11.83 7.50 -20.16
C ALA A 198 11.03 8.47 -21.02
N LEU A 199 10.69 9.65 -20.51
CA LEU A 199 10.02 10.69 -21.28
C LEU A 199 10.83 11.08 -22.50
N ASP A 200 12.11 11.38 -22.33
CA ASP A 200 12.99 11.74 -23.45
C ASP A 200 13.05 10.65 -24.51
N ARG A 201 13.03 9.41 -24.08
CA ARG A 201 13.18 8.26 -24.99
C ARG A 201 11.91 7.91 -25.74
N TYR A 202 10.74 8.03 -25.09
CA TYR A 202 9.46 7.60 -25.65
C TYR A 202 8.58 8.76 -26.10
N TRP A 203 8.70 9.93 -25.47
CA TRP A 203 7.83 11.09 -25.70
C TRP A 203 8.28 11.92 -26.91
N ILE A 204 9.60 12.07 -27.10
CA ILE A 204 10.19 12.79 -28.24
C ILE A 204 9.86 12.09 -29.57
N LEU A 205 9.70 10.77 -29.56
CA LEU A 205 9.47 9.99 -30.78
C LEU A 205 8.03 10.07 -31.32
N GLU A 206 7.04 10.46 -30.52
CA GLU A 206 5.63 10.29 -30.88
C GLU A 206 4.81 11.61 -30.87
N GLY A 207 5.33 12.69 -30.26
CA GLY A 207 4.52 13.92 -30.01
C GLY A 207 3.32 13.66 -29.10
N ASN A 208 2.81 14.71 -28.45
CA ASN A 208 1.73 14.63 -27.43
C ASN A 208 0.39 14.05 -27.92
N ALA A 209 0.26 13.69 -29.19
CA ALA A 209 -1.05 13.49 -29.81
C ALA A 209 -1.60 12.06 -29.70
N ASN A 210 -0.83 11.05 -29.28
CA ASN A 210 -1.34 9.68 -29.40
C ASN A 210 -0.96 8.72 -28.26
N TYR A 211 -1.57 8.93 -27.10
CA TYR A 211 -1.44 8.05 -25.92
C TYR A 211 -1.62 6.54 -26.28
N ARG A 212 -2.54 6.20 -27.19
CA ARG A 212 -2.75 4.79 -27.59
C ARG A 212 -1.53 4.20 -28.27
N LYS A 213 -0.97 4.88 -29.27
CA LYS A 213 0.27 4.42 -29.95
C LYS A 213 1.44 4.34 -28.99
N PHE A 214 1.51 5.26 -28.04
CA PHE A 214 2.51 5.25 -26.97
C PHE A 214 2.38 4.00 -26.10
N VAL A 215 1.17 3.67 -25.62
CA VAL A 215 0.91 2.51 -24.76
C VAL A 215 1.23 1.19 -25.47
N ASP A 216 0.95 1.07 -26.76
CA ASP A 216 1.20 -0.16 -27.53
C ASP A 216 2.69 -0.49 -27.66
N ARG A 217 3.57 0.51 -27.58
CA ARG A 217 5.04 0.34 -27.63
C ARG A 217 5.70 0.12 -26.28
N LEU A 218 4.96 0.25 -25.19
CA LEU A 218 5.51 0.07 -23.86
C LEU A 218 5.93 -1.39 -23.62
N PRO A 219 7.00 -1.59 -22.83
CA PRO A 219 7.31 -2.92 -22.32
C PRO A 219 6.10 -3.56 -21.63
N GLU A 220 5.90 -4.84 -21.84
CA GLU A 220 4.76 -5.59 -21.27
C GLU A 220 4.63 -5.39 -19.76
N ARG A 221 5.74 -5.39 -19.03
CA ARG A 221 5.77 -5.15 -17.59
C ARG A 221 5.13 -3.81 -17.19
N THR A 222 5.38 -2.76 -17.97
CA THR A 222 4.83 -1.42 -17.71
C THR A 222 3.33 -1.37 -17.98
N ARG A 223 2.88 -1.99 -19.10
CA ARG A 223 1.45 -2.14 -19.40
C ARG A 223 0.73 -2.91 -18.30
N GLN A 224 1.33 -4.01 -17.81
CA GLN A 224 0.78 -4.83 -16.73
C GLN A 224 0.67 -4.06 -15.41
N LEU A 225 1.63 -3.20 -15.06
CA LEU A 225 1.53 -2.38 -13.85
C LEU A 225 0.33 -1.45 -13.92
N LEU A 226 0.17 -0.72 -15.02
CA LEU A 226 -0.96 0.18 -15.20
C LEU A 226 -2.30 -0.56 -15.12
N GLN A 227 -2.39 -1.73 -15.73
CA GLN A 227 -3.59 -2.56 -15.71
C GLN A 227 -3.90 -3.09 -14.30
N ARG A 228 -2.89 -3.55 -13.56
CA ARG A 228 -3.03 -3.98 -12.16
C ARG A 228 -3.44 -2.84 -11.25
N PHE A 229 -2.84 -1.66 -11.43
CA PHE A 229 -3.21 -0.46 -10.67
C PHE A 229 -4.69 -0.13 -10.86
N MET A 230 -5.15 -0.04 -12.13
CA MET A 230 -6.57 0.22 -12.42
C MET A 230 -7.48 -0.87 -11.87
N ALA A 231 -7.08 -2.15 -11.95
CA ALA A 231 -7.86 -3.26 -11.44
C ALA A 231 -8.03 -3.21 -9.91
N VAL A 232 -6.95 -2.95 -9.17
CA VAL A 232 -7.02 -2.84 -7.71
C VAL A 232 -7.86 -1.63 -7.31
N ALA A 233 -7.70 -0.48 -7.96
CA ALA A 233 -8.50 0.71 -7.71
C ALA A 233 -9.98 0.45 -7.98
N PHE A 234 -10.31 -0.20 -9.11
CA PHE A 234 -11.68 -0.58 -9.46
C PHE A 234 -12.32 -1.50 -8.40
N ILE A 235 -11.59 -2.54 -7.99
CA ILE A 235 -12.06 -3.47 -6.94
C ILE A 235 -12.26 -2.74 -5.61
N ALA A 236 -11.33 -1.88 -5.22
CA ALA A 236 -11.40 -1.15 -3.95
C ALA A 236 -12.60 -0.19 -3.90
N HIS A 237 -12.92 0.46 -5.02
CA HIS A 237 -14.10 1.34 -5.13
C HIS A 237 -15.42 0.57 -5.10
N ASN A 238 -15.41 -0.69 -5.52
CA ASN A 238 -16.57 -1.55 -5.60
C ASN A 238 -16.52 -2.74 -4.62
N ALA A 239 -15.68 -2.67 -3.60
CA ALA A 239 -15.36 -3.79 -2.71
C ALA A 239 -16.61 -4.48 -2.10
N PRO A 240 -17.66 -3.75 -1.65
CA PRO A 240 -18.87 -4.38 -1.13
C PRO A 240 -19.59 -5.24 -2.17
N ALA A 241 -19.63 -4.80 -3.43
CA ALA A 241 -20.28 -5.55 -4.52
C ALA A 241 -19.58 -6.88 -4.83
N TYR A 242 -18.29 -6.98 -4.49
CA TYR A 242 -17.47 -8.20 -4.67
C TYR A 242 -17.30 -9.01 -3.38
N GLY A 243 -18.00 -8.67 -2.31
CA GLY A 243 -17.86 -9.34 -1.02
C GLY A 243 -16.46 -9.19 -0.38
N ILE A 244 -15.64 -8.27 -0.91
CA ILE A 244 -14.30 -8.01 -0.37
C ILE A 244 -14.43 -7.14 0.88
N ARG A 245 -13.92 -7.64 1.98
CA ARG A 245 -13.92 -6.93 3.26
C ARG A 245 -12.77 -5.93 3.33
N VAL A 246 -13.05 -4.70 2.91
CA VAL A 246 -12.16 -3.56 3.13
C VAL A 246 -12.65 -2.84 4.38
N ASN A 247 -12.20 -3.28 5.54
CA ASN A 247 -12.62 -2.67 6.80
C ASN A 247 -11.72 -1.47 7.12
N TYR A 248 -12.12 -0.27 6.71
CA TYR A 248 -11.41 0.98 6.97
C TYR A 248 -11.73 1.54 8.36
N SER A 249 -12.89 1.20 8.94
CA SER A 249 -13.39 1.80 10.18
C SER A 249 -12.66 1.32 11.44
N ASP A 250 -12.18 0.08 11.45
CA ASP A 250 -11.42 -0.48 12.57
C ASP A 250 -9.91 -0.18 12.45
N SER A 251 -9.50 0.99 12.01
CA SER A 251 -8.08 1.31 11.96
C SER A 251 -7.47 1.09 13.34
N VAL A 252 -6.56 0.13 13.44
CA VAL A 252 -5.72 0.00 14.63
C VAL A 252 -4.86 1.26 14.64
N GLY A 253 -5.36 2.27 15.35
CA GLY A 253 -4.64 3.51 15.52
C GLY A 253 -3.27 3.23 16.13
N TYR A 254 -2.29 4.01 15.75
CA TYR A 254 -1.01 4.01 16.43
C TYR A 254 -0.68 5.43 16.89
N ARG A 255 0.09 5.52 17.97
CA ARG A 255 0.72 6.77 18.40
C ARG A 255 2.22 6.68 18.10
N SER A 256 2.83 7.79 17.73
CA SER A 256 4.27 7.87 17.57
C SER A 256 4.90 8.45 18.82
N MET A 257 6.00 7.86 19.27
CA MET A 257 6.78 8.40 20.38
C MET A 257 8.28 8.30 20.09
N ARG A 258 9.05 9.17 20.69
CA ARG A 258 10.51 9.17 20.56
C ARG A 258 11.12 8.20 21.58
N VAL A 259 11.86 7.23 21.08
CA VAL A 259 12.52 6.18 21.88
C VAL A 259 14.03 6.33 21.74
N ARG A 260 14.76 6.18 22.86
CA ARG A 260 16.22 6.25 22.90
C ARG A 260 16.85 5.21 21.96
N GLY A 261 17.91 5.63 21.26
CA GLY A 261 18.71 4.73 20.43
C GLY A 261 19.25 3.53 21.21
N GLY A 262 19.29 2.38 20.56
CA GLY A 262 19.72 1.13 21.16
C GLY A 262 18.63 0.36 21.92
N THR A 263 17.46 0.94 22.21
CA THR A 263 16.35 0.23 22.87
C THR A 263 15.81 -0.86 21.96
N SER A 264 15.66 -2.08 22.46
CA SER A 264 15.11 -3.21 21.74
C SER A 264 13.58 -3.19 21.68
N PHE A 265 12.99 -3.83 20.68
CA PHE A 265 11.53 -4.00 20.61
C PHE A 265 10.99 -4.82 21.80
N LEU A 266 11.79 -5.72 22.36
CA LEU A 266 11.41 -6.48 23.56
C LEU A 266 11.25 -5.57 24.78
N GLU A 267 12.19 -4.65 25.01
CA GLU A 267 12.11 -3.65 26.10
C GLU A 267 10.92 -2.73 25.91
N ILE A 268 10.68 -2.28 24.66
CA ILE A 268 9.51 -1.45 24.32
C ILE A 268 8.21 -2.22 24.54
N ALA A 269 8.14 -3.48 24.09
CA ALA A 269 6.97 -4.32 24.24
C ALA A 269 6.57 -4.55 25.69
N ARG A 270 7.56 -4.84 26.57
CA ARG A 270 7.35 -4.97 28.01
C ARG A 270 6.84 -3.66 28.64
N LYS A 271 7.50 -2.53 28.31
CA LYS A 271 7.18 -1.23 28.89
C LYS A 271 5.77 -0.72 28.52
N TYR A 272 5.32 -1.02 27.29
CA TYR A 272 4.06 -0.47 26.76
C TYR A 272 2.97 -1.53 26.59
N HIS A 273 3.12 -2.71 27.18
CA HIS A 273 2.15 -3.81 27.15
C HIS A 273 1.67 -4.15 25.72
N THR A 274 2.62 -4.28 24.80
CA THR A 274 2.41 -4.68 23.41
C THR A 274 3.27 -5.88 23.06
N THR A 275 3.26 -6.32 21.81
CA THR A 275 4.08 -7.43 21.35
C THR A 275 5.17 -6.96 20.37
N VAL A 276 6.28 -7.70 20.32
CA VAL A 276 7.34 -7.47 19.31
C VAL A 276 6.76 -7.59 17.90
N SER A 277 5.78 -8.46 17.67
CA SER A 277 5.12 -8.62 16.38
C SER A 277 4.34 -7.37 15.96
N GLU A 278 3.60 -6.75 16.88
CA GLU A 278 2.90 -5.49 16.62
C GLU A 278 3.87 -4.35 16.33
N LEU A 279 4.96 -4.27 17.10
CA LEU A 279 6.00 -3.27 16.87
C LEU A 279 6.65 -3.43 15.49
N ARG A 280 6.98 -4.66 15.06
CA ARG A 280 7.48 -4.92 13.69
C ARG A 280 6.50 -4.53 12.62
N ASN A 281 5.21 -4.78 12.83
CA ASN A 281 4.17 -4.44 11.87
C ASN A 281 4.00 -2.94 11.71
N LEU A 282 4.10 -2.19 12.81
CA LEU A 282 3.97 -0.73 12.81
C LEU A 282 5.25 0.01 12.43
N ASN A 283 6.42 -0.64 12.56
CA ASN A 283 7.73 -0.05 12.31
C ASN A 283 8.57 -0.86 11.30
N PRO A 284 8.07 -1.11 10.10
CA PRO A 284 8.71 -2.03 9.14
C PRO A 284 10.06 -1.50 8.61
N ALA A 285 10.37 -0.23 8.77
CA ALA A 285 11.68 0.33 8.44
C ALA A 285 12.78 -0.16 9.37
N ILE A 286 12.49 -0.52 10.63
CA ILE A 286 13.49 -0.95 11.61
C ILE A 286 13.81 -2.43 11.37
N ILE A 287 15.06 -2.72 10.92
CA ILE A 287 15.44 -4.05 10.42
C ILE A 287 15.74 -5.05 11.55
N LYS A 288 16.33 -4.59 12.66
CA LYS A 288 16.93 -5.47 13.68
C LYS A 288 16.17 -5.51 15.00
N ASP A 289 14.87 -5.20 15.00
CA ASP A 289 14.05 -5.11 16.23
C ASP A 289 14.68 -4.24 17.33
N ARG A 290 15.46 -3.26 16.94
CA ARG A 290 16.17 -2.35 17.82
C ARG A 290 16.22 -0.97 17.21
N VAL A 291 15.88 0.03 18.00
CA VAL A 291 16.03 1.44 17.61
C VAL A 291 17.49 1.71 17.21
N PRO A 292 17.74 2.42 16.09
CA PRO A 292 19.10 2.69 15.63
C PRO A 292 19.98 3.26 16.76
N PRO A 293 21.11 2.65 17.11
CA PRO A 293 21.88 3.05 18.29
C PRO A 293 22.58 4.41 18.14
N TYR A 294 22.79 4.87 16.91
CA TYR A 294 23.35 6.18 16.61
C TYR A 294 22.34 7.33 16.78
N ALA A 295 21.05 7.03 16.85
CA ALA A 295 20.03 8.05 17.04
C ALA A 295 19.87 8.40 18.53
N ARG A 296 19.99 9.68 18.90
CA ARG A 296 19.67 10.12 20.26
C ARG A 296 18.26 9.72 20.68
N ALA A 297 17.32 9.89 19.74
CA ALA A 297 15.94 9.44 19.86
C ALA A 297 15.36 9.20 18.45
N TYR A 298 14.60 8.11 18.28
CA TYR A 298 14.01 7.70 17.00
C TYR A 298 12.49 7.54 17.15
N PRO A 299 11.68 7.97 16.18
CA PRO A 299 10.24 7.80 16.25
C PRO A 299 9.88 6.32 16.11
N VAL A 300 9.12 5.80 17.07
CA VAL A 300 8.59 4.45 17.08
C VAL A 300 7.08 4.53 17.21
N ARG A 301 6.36 3.79 16.36
CA ARG A 301 4.90 3.67 16.42
C ARG A 301 4.53 2.57 17.40
N LEU A 302 3.62 2.89 18.30
CA LEU A 302 3.03 1.98 19.26
C LEU A 302 1.54 1.83 18.98
N PRO A 303 0.96 0.63 19.11
CA PRO A 303 -0.49 0.48 18.97
C PRO A 303 -1.20 1.32 20.03
N ILE A 304 -2.32 1.94 19.66
CA ILE A 304 -3.25 2.49 20.63
C ILE A 304 -3.98 1.28 21.22
N ALA A 305 -3.90 1.12 22.54
CA ALA A 305 -4.60 0.05 23.23
C ALA A 305 -6.09 0.12 22.83
N LYS A 306 -6.62 -0.96 22.28
CA LYS A 306 -8.07 -1.13 22.22
C LYS A 306 -8.51 -1.15 23.67
N HIS A 307 -9.46 -0.30 24.08
CA HIS A 307 -10.19 -0.52 25.31
C HIS A 307 -10.76 -1.94 25.22
N ARG A 308 -10.10 -2.91 25.86
CA ARG A 308 -10.74 -4.17 26.19
C ARG A 308 -11.88 -3.76 27.11
N ALA A 309 -13.11 -3.89 26.64
CA ALA A 309 -14.25 -3.91 27.55
C ALA A 309 -13.87 -4.90 28.67
N PRO A 310 -14.07 -4.55 29.95
CA PRO A 310 -13.79 -5.48 31.02
C PRO A 310 -14.53 -6.78 30.68
N GLU A 311 -13.79 -7.89 30.60
CA GLU A 311 -14.39 -9.21 30.55
C GLU A 311 -15.38 -9.26 31.72
N GLN A 312 -16.66 -9.32 31.40
CA GLN A 312 -17.65 -9.65 32.40
C GLN A 312 -17.19 -10.97 33.02
N ARG A 313 -16.69 -10.91 34.24
CA ARG A 313 -16.52 -12.10 35.06
C ARG A 313 -17.88 -12.79 35.00
N ALA A 314 -17.93 -13.95 34.37
CA ALA A 314 -19.06 -14.83 34.50
C ALA A 314 -19.24 -15.03 36.00
N ASP A 315 -20.32 -14.47 36.55
CA ASP A 315 -20.74 -14.70 37.92
C ASP A 315 -20.79 -16.23 38.11
N ALA A 316 -19.95 -16.67 39.01
CA ALA A 316 -20.07 -18.01 39.54
C ALA A 316 -21.50 -18.07 40.17
N GLY A 317 -22.35 -18.86 39.53
CA GLY A 317 -23.69 -19.13 39.99
C GLY A 317 -23.69 -19.59 41.48
N PRO A 318 -24.75 -19.35 42.19
CA PRO A 318 -24.81 -19.65 43.63
C PRO A 318 -24.61 -21.15 43.87
N SER A 319 -23.68 -21.47 44.78
CA SER A 319 -23.46 -22.78 45.35
C SER A 319 -24.78 -23.38 45.85
N GLN A 320 -25.21 -24.49 45.26
CA GLN A 320 -26.29 -25.27 45.83
C GLN A 320 -25.83 -25.83 47.18
N THR A 321 -26.48 -25.39 48.23
CA THR A 321 -26.41 -26.00 49.54
C THR A 321 -27.12 -27.36 49.49
N PRO A 322 -26.56 -28.43 50.06
CA PRO A 322 -27.24 -29.71 50.15
C PRO A 322 -28.35 -29.61 51.22
N SER A 323 -29.56 -30.09 50.83
CA SER A 323 -30.68 -30.26 51.75
C SER A 323 -30.39 -31.41 52.75
N PRO A 324 -30.79 -31.32 54.00
CA PRO A 324 -30.67 -32.43 54.93
C PRO A 324 -31.80 -33.44 54.67
N GLU A 325 -31.41 -34.72 54.66
CA GLU A 325 -32.32 -35.85 54.70
C GLU A 325 -33.05 -35.89 56.08
N PHE A 326 -34.37 -36.05 56.02
CA PHE A 326 -35.19 -36.76 57.04
C PHE A 326 -36.14 -37.68 56.33
#